data_bcd4629a371ae56945f091c5edd929c9
#
_entry.id   bcd4629a371ae56945f091c5edd929c9
#
_cell.length_a   1.000
_cell.length_b   1.000
_cell.length_c   1.000
_cell.angle_alpha   90.00
_cell.angle_beta   90.00
_cell.angle_gamma   90.00
#
_symmetry.space_group_name_H-M   'P 1'
#
loop_
_entity.id
_entity.type
_entity.pdbx_description
1 polymer ?
#
loop_
_entity_poly.entity_id
_entity_poly.type
_entity_poly.pdbx_seq_one_letter_code
_entity_poly.pdbx_strand_id
1 'polypeptide(L)'
;NKVTKPAELYDVVAHFTVGNLEYKSWGGGLVTVCAANGKDSVIEIPLSVNYQGMSYRVDEIEDSAFAALPQLRRIMFPDNPDLHVMKHIFDDSPQLESISFRCKTPPVLGNDIWKVKMPDVFNLACFEHVVLYVPKGSAAAYRRSVWGCFRNIEEYK
;
A
#
# COMPACT_ATOMS: atom_id res chain seq x y z
N ASN A 1 -28.90 4.83 -5.05
CA ASN A 1 -28.05 4.12 -4.45
C ASN A 1 -27.49 2.93 -5.17
N LYS A 2 -26.37 2.62 -4.84
CA LYS A 2 -25.66 1.62 -5.55
C LYS A 2 -25.92 0.28 -4.92
N VAL A 3 -26.44 -0.58 -5.70
CA VAL A 3 -26.59 -1.93 -5.26
C VAL A 3 -25.24 -2.57 -5.24
N THR A 4 -24.95 -3.25 -4.19
CA THR A 4 -23.71 -3.92 -4.17
C THR A 4 -23.85 -5.20 -4.91
N LYS A 5 -23.19 -5.31 -5.93
CA LYS A 5 -22.86 -6.56 -6.47
C LYS A 5 -21.40 -6.52 -6.85
N PRO A 6 -20.88 -7.59 -7.38
CA PRO A 6 -19.44 -7.71 -7.64
C PRO A 6 -18.92 -6.55 -8.48
N ALA A 7 -17.69 -6.62 -8.83
CA ALA A 7 -16.97 -5.55 -9.46
C ALA A 7 -17.68 -4.88 -10.62
N GLU A 8 -18.52 -5.61 -11.33
CA GLU A 8 -19.20 -5.02 -12.49
C GLU A 8 -20.21 -3.94 -12.10
N LEU A 9 -20.61 -3.84 -10.82
CA LEU A 9 -21.49 -2.77 -10.39
C LEU A 9 -20.75 -1.56 -9.90
N TYR A 10 -19.46 -1.71 -9.68
CA TYR A 10 -18.67 -0.61 -9.17
C TYR A 10 -17.88 0.00 -10.32
N ASP A 11 -18.55 0.87 -11.06
CA ASP A 11 -17.85 1.57 -12.13
C ASP A 11 -16.80 2.49 -11.56
N VAL A 12 -15.67 2.57 -12.22
CA VAL A 12 -14.65 3.54 -11.89
C VAL A 12 -15.19 4.92 -12.21
N VAL A 13 -15.34 5.78 -11.21
CA VAL A 13 -15.85 7.13 -11.39
C VAL A 13 -14.75 8.14 -11.65
N ALA A 14 -13.49 7.78 -11.35
CA ALA A 14 -12.34 8.61 -11.67
C ALA A 14 -11.11 7.71 -11.80
N HIS A 15 -10.23 8.06 -12.74
CA HIS A 15 -8.98 7.35 -12.97
C HIS A 15 -7.98 8.42 -13.40
N PHE A 16 -6.96 8.65 -12.57
CA PHE A 16 -6.07 9.78 -12.80
C PHE A 16 -4.69 9.50 -12.22
N THR A 17 -3.74 10.33 -12.62
CA THR A 17 -2.36 10.27 -12.14
C THR A 17 -2.04 11.58 -11.45
N VAL A 18 -1.46 11.51 -10.27
CA VAL A 18 -0.90 12.67 -9.57
C VAL A 18 0.51 12.29 -9.14
N GLY A 19 1.49 13.07 -9.58
CA GLY A 19 2.88 12.76 -9.31
C GLY A 19 3.29 11.45 -9.94
N ASN A 20 3.85 10.55 -9.15
CA ASN A 20 4.33 9.27 -9.64
C ASN A 20 3.35 8.11 -9.40
N LEU A 21 2.13 8.40 -8.97
CA LEU A 21 1.15 7.37 -8.66
C LEU A 21 -0.12 7.54 -9.48
N GLU A 22 -0.70 6.41 -9.83
CA GLU A 22 -1.94 6.33 -10.56
C GLU A 22 -3.03 5.83 -9.62
N TYR A 23 -4.21 6.44 -9.70
CA TYR A 23 -5.30 6.21 -8.77
C TYR A 23 -6.60 5.89 -9.49
N LYS A 24 -7.41 5.05 -8.85
CA LYS A 24 -8.78 4.80 -9.28
C LYS A 24 -9.73 5.09 -8.13
N SER A 25 -10.89 5.65 -8.43
CA SER A 25 -11.95 5.86 -7.46
C SER A 25 -13.23 5.20 -7.93
N TRP A 26 -13.90 4.52 -7.00
CA TRP A 26 -15.23 3.97 -7.22
C TRP A 26 -16.30 4.80 -6.53
N GLY A 27 -15.92 5.99 -6.06
CA GLY A 27 -16.83 6.90 -5.37
C GLY A 27 -16.55 6.99 -3.88
N GLY A 28 -17.35 7.77 -3.17
CA GLY A 28 -17.22 7.90 -1.72
C GLY A 28 -16.03 8.68 -1.23
N GLY A 29 -15.36 9.41 -2.11
CA GLY A 29 -14.16 10.17 -1.71
C GLY A 29 -12.95 9.31 -1.42
N LEU A 30 -12.97 8.05 -1.84
CA LEU A 30 -11.86 7.12 -1.61
C LEU A 30 -11.18 6.77 -2.93
N VAL A 31 -9.87 6.53 -2.86
CA VAL A 31 -9.11 6.07 -4.02
C VAL A 31 -8.26 4.86 -3.65
N THR A 32 -8.00 4.08 -4.68
CA THR A 32 -7.07 2.97 -4.66
C THR A 32 -5.84 3.37 -5.47
N VAL A 33 -4.65 3.13 -4.92
CA VAL A 33 -3.41 3.25 -5.69
C VAL A 33 -3.32 2.02 -6.58
N CYS A 34 -3.28 2.22 -7.90
CA CYS A 34 -3.30 1.09 -8.82
C CYS A 34 -2.01 0.91 -9.59
N ALA A 35 -1.13 1.91 -9.63
CA ALA A 35 0.15 1.79 -10.33
C ALA A 35 1.09 2.90 -9.94
N ALA A 36 2.36 2.72 -10.30
CA ALA A 36 3.39 3.75 -10.19
C ALA A 36 4.09 3.88 -11.53
N ASN A 37 4.80 5.00 -11.72
CA ASN A 37 5.40 5.30 -13.02
C ASN A 37 6.63 4.46 -13.38
N GLY A 38 7.19 3.71 -12.44
CA GLY A 38 8.30 2.82 -12.71
C GLY A 38 9.67 3.48 -12.81
N LYS A 39 9.76 4.78 -12.59
CA LYS A 39 11.01 5.53 -12.75
C LYS A 39 11.67 5.88 -11.44
N ASP A 40 10.89 6.07 -10.37
CA ASP A 40 11.41 6.57 -9.11
C ASP A 40 11.89 5.45 -8.22
N SER A 41 12.97 5.70 -7.51
CA SER A 41 13.49 4.76 -6.53
C SER A 41 12.79 4.91 -5.18
N VAL A 42 12.10 6.03 -4.95
CA VAL A 42 11.40 6.31 -3.70
C VAL A 42 9.97 6.69 -4.04
N ILE A 43 9.01 6.02 -3.38
CA ILE A 43 7.60 6.32 -3.54
C ILE A 43 7.03 6.61 -2.17
N GLU A 44 6.33 7.74 -2.07
CA GLU A 44 5.58 8.08 -0.86
C GLU A 44 4.10 8.01 -1.20
N ILE A 45 3.37 7.13 -0.51
CA ILE A 45 1.93 7.02 -0.69
C ILE A 45 1.27 8.05 0.22
N PRO A 46 0.54 9.02 -0.35
CA PRO A 46 -0.07 10.08 0.48
C PRO A 46 -1.29 9.57 1.22
N LEU A 47 -1.65 10.27 2.30
CA LEU A 47 -2.91 9.98 3.00
C LEU A 47 -4.11 10.36 2.14
N SER A 48 -3.98 11.45 1.38
CA SER A 48 -5.04 11.93 0.50
C SER A 48 -4.43 12.58 -0.73
N VAL A 49 -5.23 12.69 -1.76
CA VAL A 49 -4.81 13.31 -3.02
C VAL A 49 -5.93 14.17 -3.56
N ASN A 50 -5.56 15.33 -4.13
CA ASN A 50 -6.53 16.23 -4.72
C ASN A 50 -6.47 16.09 -6.24
N TYR A 51 -7.64 16.02 -6.84
CA TYR A 51 -7.73 15.97 -8.30
C TYR A 51 -9.00 16.68 -8.74
N GLN A 52 -8.84 17.67 -9.62
CA GLN A 52 -9.95 18.46 -10.17
C GLN A 52 -10.87 19.00 -9.07
N GLY A 53 -10.27 19.57 -8.02
CA GLY A 53 -11.02 20.17 -6.93
C GLY A 53 -11.60 19.21 -5.92
N MET A 54 -11.44 17.91 -6.11
CA MET A 54 -11.93 16.90 -5.17
C MET A 54 -10.78 16.35 -4.36
N SER A 55 -11.02 16.10 -3.07
CA SER A 55 -10.06 15.45 -2.19
C SER A 55 -10.46 14.00 -2.01
N TYR A 56 -9.52 13.11 -2.21
CA TYR A 56 -9.73 11.68 -2.09
C TYR A 56 -8.81 11.11 -1.02
N ARG A 57 -9.34 10.24 -0.17
CA ARG A 57 -8.52 9.52 0.81
C ARG A 57 -8.01 8.23 0.21
N VAL A 58 -6.74 7.95 0.40
CA VAL A 58 -6.13 6.72 -0.09
C VAL A 58 -6.41 5.61 0.93
N ASP A 59 -7.21 4.62 0.55
CA ASP A 59 -7.59 3.55 1.48
C ASP A 59 -7.21 2.15 1.02
N GLU A 60 -6.68 2.01 -0.18
CA GLU A 60 -6.30 0.68 -0.67
C GLU A 60 -5.12 0.76 -1.63
N ILE A 61 -4.29 -0.27 -1.60
CA ILE A 61 -3.25 -0.49 -2.60
C ILE A 61 -3.64 -1.75 -3.35
N GLU A 62 -3.90 -1.59 -4.64
CA GLU A 62 -4.44 -2.65 -5.50
C GLU A 62 -3.43 -3.76 -5.74
N ASP A 63 -3.94 -4.94 -6.12
CA ASP A 63 -3.10 -6.06 -6.54
C ASP A 63 -2.05 -5.58 -7.54
N SER A 64 -0.81 -5.98 -7.32
CA SER A 64 0.31 -5.72 -8.23
C SER A 64 0.62 -4.24 -8.47
N ALA A 65 0.12 -3.34 -7.60
CA ALA A 65 0.29 -1.90 -7.83
C ALA A 65 1.75 -1.47 -8.00
N PHE A 66 2.66 -2.10 -7.29
CA PHE A 66 4.08 -1.78 -7.34
C PHE A 66 4.91 -2.94 -7.90
N ALA A 67 4.27 -3.83 -8.64
CA ALA A 67 4.98 -4.94 -9.25
C ALA A 67 5.83 -4.47 -10.42
N ALA A 68 6.91 -5.20 -10.69
CA ALA A 68 7.79 -4.93 -11.82
C ALA A 68 8.38 -3.52 -11.81
N LEU A 69 8.78 -3.04 -10.63
CA LEU A 69 9.44 -1.74 -10.47
C LEU A 69 10.91 -1.99 -10.12
N PRO A 70 11.77 -2.21 -11.12
CA PRO A 70 13.14 -2.60 -10.85
C PRO A 70 13.97 -1.53 -10.14
N GLN A 71 13.52 -0.27 -10.19
CA GLN A 71 14.24 0.83 -9.55
C GLN A 71 13.72 1.17 -8.16
N LEU A 72 12.62 0.57 -7.73
CA LEU A 72 12.03 0.89 -6.44
C LEU A 72 12.88 0.36 -5.30
N ARG A 73 13.32 1.27 -4.42
CA ARG A 73 14.13 0.96 -3.25
C ARG A 73 13.43 1.22 -1.94
N ARG A 74 12.61 2.26 -1.89
CA ARG A 74 11.95 2.68 -0.66
C ARG A 74 10.52 3.06 -0.93
N ILE A 75 9.64 2.64 -0.05
CA ILE A 75 8.24 3.03 -0.14
C ILE A 75 7.77 3.43 1.25
N MET A 76 6.95 4.49 1.31
CA MET A 76 6.42 4.99 2.55
C MET A 76 4.91 4.92 2.53
N PHE A 77 4.34 4.29 3.55
CA PHE A 77 2.90 4.12 3.71
C PHE A 77 2.31 5.27 4.50
N PRO A 78 1.07 5.67 4.21
CA PRO A 78 0.44 6.81 4.89
C PRO A 78 -0.03 6.47 6.29
N ASP A 79 -0.34 7.52 7.07
CA ASP A 79 -0.88 7.37 8.42
C ASP A 79 -2.39 7.12 8.33
N ASN A 80 -2.75 5.97 7.80
CA ASN A 80 -4.14 5.56 7.67
C ASN A 80 -4.31 4.17 8.28
N PRO A 81 -4.94 4.06 9.47
CA PRO A 81 -5.15 2.76 10.11
C PRO A 81 -6.11 1.85 9.34
N ASP A 82 -6.86 2.40 8.40
CA ASP A 82 -7.83 1.66 7.61
C ASP A 82 -7.29 1.28 6.23
N LEU A 83 -5.99 1.47 6.00
CA LEU A 83 -5.40 1.13 4.70
C LEU A 83 -5.42 -0.38 4.48
N HIS A 84 -5.86 -0.79 3.30
CA HIS A 84 -5.89 -2.18 2.89
C HIS A 84 -4.81 -2.45 1.86
N VAL A 85 -4.00 -3.47 2.11
CA VAL A 85 -2.91 -3.86 1.20
C VAL A 85 -3.29 -5.17 0.53
N MET A 86 -3.32 -5.15 -0.79
CA MET A 86 -3.70 -6.33 -1.55
C MET A 86 -2.46 -7.12 -1.96
N LYS A 87 -2.67 -8.22 -2.71
CA LYS A 87 -1.59 -9.17 -2.96
C LYS A 87 -0.67 -8.74 -4.09
N HIS A 88 0.51 -9.33 -4.11
CA HIS A 88 1.50 -9.17 -5.18
C HIS A 88 1.96 -7.73 -5.42
N ILE A 89 1.82 -6.84 -4.41
CA ILE A 89 2.13 -5.43 -4.65
C ILE A 89 3.61 -5.17 -4.94
N PHE A 90 4.50 -6.07 -4.53
CA PHE A 90 5.94 -5.89 -4.72
C PHE A 90 6.57 -7.01 -5.55
N ASP A 91 5.78 -7.75 -6.32
CA ASP A 91 6.35 -8.78 -7.18
C ASP A 91 7.32 -8.15 -8.18
N ASP A 92 8.46 -8.80 -8.36
CA ASP A 92 9.49 -8.33 -9.29
C ASP A 92 10.01 -6.92 -8.97
N SER A 93 10.16 -6.61 -7.68
CA SER A 93 10.83 -5.38 -7.24
C SER A 93 12.08 -5.76 -6.44
N PRO A 94 13.13 -6.27 -7.12
CA PRO A 94 14.27 -6.88 -6.44
C PRO A 94 15.17 -5.89 -5.71
N GLN A 95 15.04 -4.59 -5.99
CA GLN A 95 15.87 -3.57 -5.35
C GLN A 95 15.23 -2.97 -4.10
N LEU A 96 14.08 -3.46 -3.68
CA LEU A 96 13.40 -2.94 -2.51
C LEU A 96 14.27 -3.13 -1.26
N GLU A 97 14.54 -2.04 -0.55
CA GLU A 97 15.42 -2.02 0.64
C GLU A 97 14.63 -1.79 1.91
N SER A 98 13.62 -0.93 1.84
CA SER A 98 12.88 -0.56 3.05
C SER A 98 11.45 -0.18 2.77
N ILE A 99 10.62 -0.40 3.79
CA ILE A 99 9.23 0.03 3.81
C ILE A 99 9.06 0.84 5.09
N SER A 100 8.59 2.08 4.96
CA SER A 100 8.38 2.95 6.10
C SER A 100 6.90 3.13 6.34
N PHE A 101 6.50 3.07 7.60
CA PHE A 101 5.11 3.25 8.00
C PHE A 101 4.98 4.49 8.85
N ARG A 102 3.98 5.32 8.55
CA ARG A 102 3.67 6.48 9.39
C ARG A 102 2.64 6.17 10.43
N CYS A 103 1.87 5.10 10.23
CA CYS A 103 0.79 4.73 11.14
C CYS A 103 1.32 3.81 12.24
N LYS A 104 0.93 4.08 13.49
CA LYS A 104 1.28 3.21 14.61
C LYS A 104 0.51 1.90 14.58
N THR A 105 -0.60 1.87 13.86
CA THR A 105 -1.39 0.67 13.65
C THR A 105 -0.96 0.01 12.35
N PRO A 106 -0.54 -1.26 12.39
CA PRO A 106 -0.12 -1.94 11.16
C PRO A 106 -1.26 -2.03 10.13
N PRO A 107 -0.99 -1.77 8.86
CA PRO A 107 -2.01 -1.94 7.81
C PRO A 107 -2.49 -3.37 7.74
N VAL A 108 -3.76 -3.54 7.35
CA VAL A 108 -4.35 -4.87 7.20
C VAL A 108 -4.17 -5.39 5.78
N LEU A 109 -4.16 -6.70 5.63
CA LEU A 109 -4.05 -7.33 4.32
C LEU A 109 -5.43 -7.73 3.86
N GLY A 110 -5.72 -7.43 2.58
CA GLY A 110 -7.02 -7.74 2.01
C GLY A 110 -8.11 -6.81 2.54
N ASN A 111 -9.33 -7.23 2.37
CA ASN A 111 -10.50 -6.48 2.84
C ASN A 111 -11.59 -7.48 3.24
N ASP A 112 -12.82 -7.00 3.42
CA ASP A 112 -13.91 -7.85 3.86
C ASP A 112 -14.26 -8.95 2.86
N ILE A 113 -13.94 -8.72 1.60
CA ILE A 113 -14.27 -9.65 0.52
C ILE A 113 -13.08 -10.53 0.16
N TRP A 114 -11.91 -9.92 0.00
CA TRP A 114 -10.71 -10.59 -0.49
C TRP A 114 -9.71 -10.78 0.64
N LYS A 115 -9.54 -12.02 1.07
CA LYS A 115 -8.56 -12.35 2.11
C LYS A 115 -7.18 -12.49 1.48
N VAL A 116 -6.18 -11.90 2.14
CA VAL A 116 -4.81 -11.89 1.65
C VAL A 116 -3.89 -12.30 2.79
N LYS A 117 -2.91 -13.12 2.50
CA LYS A 117 -1.89 -13.55 3.47
C LYS A 117 -0.56 -12.93 3.10
N MET A 118 0.29 -12.73 4.10
CA MET A 118 1.57 -12.06 3.87
C MET A 118 2.41 -12.69 2.75
N PRO A 119 2.53 -14.02 2.62
CA PRO A 119 3.31 -14.59 1.52
C PRO A 119 2.77 -14.25 0.12
N ASP A 120 1.51 -13.84 0.03
CA ASP A 120 0.93 -13.41 -1.25
C ASP A 120 1.24 -11.95 -1.55
N VAL A 121 1.74 -11.20 -0.58
CA VAL A 121 2.11 -9.79 -0.74
C VAL A 121 3.59 -9.66 -1.09
N PHE A 122 4.43 -10.43 -0.41
CA PHE A 122 5.88 -10.35 -0.55
C PHE A 122 6.46 -11.74 -0.75
N ASN A 123 7.57 -11.83 -1.47
CA ASN A 123 8.31 -13.08 -1.57
C ASN A 123 9.18 -13.25 -0.32
N LEU A 124 9.68 -14.48 -0.11
CA LEU A 124 10.46 -14.81 1.08
C LEU A 124 11.73 -13.99 1.22
N ALA A 125 12.35 -13.63 0.11
CA ALA A 125 13.59 -12.85 0.17
C ALA A 125 13.35 -11.48 0.81
N CYS A 126 12.17 -10.90 0.60
CA CYS A 126 11.84 -9.61 1.21
C CYS A 126 11.85 -9.70 2.74
N PHE A 127 11.34 -10.79 3.28
CA PHE A 127 11.27 -10.95 4.74
C PHE A 127 12.65 -10.95 5.38
N GLU A 128 13.67 -11.40 4.66
CA GLU A 128 15.02 -11.50 5.18
C GLU A 128 15.81 -10.20 5.12
N HIS A 129 15.64 -9.42 4.05
CA HIS A 129 16.53 -8.28 3.85
C HIS A 129 15.85 -6.90 3.83
N VAL A 130 14.54 -6.84 3.62
CA VAL A 130 13.84 -5.55 3.64
C VAL A 130 13.65 -5.09 5.08
N VAL A 131 13.97 -3.82 5.35
CA VAL A 131 13.80 -3.26 6.69
C VAL A 131 12.47 -2.54 6.77
N LEU A 132 11.69 -2.82 7.81
CA LEU A 132 10.49 -2.05 8.10
C LEU A 132 10.84 -0.97 9.10
N TYR A 133 10.57 0.30 8.75
CA TYR A 133 10.70 1.40 9.67
C TYR A 133 9.32 1.79 10.16
N VAL A 134 9.14 1.81 11.47
CA VAL A 134 7.84 2.03 12.08
C VAL A 134 7.90 3.18 13.08
N PRO A 135 6.76 3.81 13.41
CA PRO A 135 6.77 4.91 14.36
C PRO A 135 7.30 4.49 15.72
N LYS A 136 7.90 5.44 16.42
CA LYS A 136 8.44 5.21 17.75
C LYS A 136 7.34 4.64 18.66
N GLY A 137 7.67 3.56 19.33
CA GLY A 137 6.74 2.89 20.24
C GLY A 137 5.83 1.86 19.59
N SER A 138 5.93 1.66 18.27
CA SER A 138 5.01 0.75 17.57
C SER A 138 5.63 -0.56 17.13
N ALA A 139 6.94 -0.77 17.37
CA ALA A 139 7.60 -1.99 16.91
C ALA A 139 6.92 -3.26 17.44
N ALA A 140 6.50 -3.25 18.71
CA ALA A 140 5.85 -4.43 19.29
C ALA A 140 4.53 -4.73 18.58
N ALA A 141 3.75 -3.69 18.23
CA ALA A 141 2.50 -3.89 17.52
C ALA A 141 2.75 -4.49 16.14
N TYR A 142 3.77 -4.01 15.44
CA TYR A 142 4.12 -4.54 14.13
C TYR A 142 4.61 -5.98 14.22
N ARG A 143 5.42 -6.30 15.24
CA ARG A 143 5.89 -7.67 15.43
C ARG A 143 4.77 -8.66 15.72
N ARG A 144 3.70 -8.20 16.38
CA ARG A 144 2.55 -9.07 16.68
C ARG A 144 1.56 -9.15 15.52
N SER A 145 1.74 -8.34 14.49
CA SER A 145 0.86 -8.30 13.33
C SER A 145 1.36 -9.25 12.23
N VAL A 146 0.65 -9.25 11.10
CA VAL A 146 1.08 -9.99 9.91
C VAL A 146 2.45 -9.53 9.42
N TRP A 147 2.86 -8.29 9.75
CA TRP A 147 4.15 -7.74 9.36
C TRP A 147 5.30 -8.30 10.18
N GLY A 148 5.01 -9.04 11.23
CA GLY A 148 6.03 -9.62 12.10
C GLY A 148 6.90 -10.68 11.44
N CYS A 149 6.54 -11.12 10.23
CA CYS A 149 7.38 -12.05 9.47
C CYS A 149 8.64 -11.38 8.92
N PHE A 150 8.67 -10.04 8.88
CA PHE A 150 9.88 -9.34 8.47
C PHE A 150 10.90 -9.40 9.59
N ARG A 151 12.11 -9.79 9.23
CA ARG A 151 13.17 -9.99 10.23
C ARG A 151 13.63 -8.68 10.86
N ASN A 152 13.66 -7.61 10.07
CA ASN A 152 14.23 -6.35 10.50
C ASN A 152 13.14 -5.29 10.64
N ILE A 153 12.75 -5.00 11.88
CA ILE A 153 11.77 -3.95 12.20
C ILE A 153 12.46 -2.96 13.12
N GLU A 154 12.54 -1.70 12.69
CA GLU A 154 13.22 -0.65 13.44
C GLU A 154 12.30 0.55 13.62
N GLU A 155 12.42 1.19 14.78
CA GLU A 155 11.64 2.40 15.05
C GLU A 155 12.40 3.64 14.59
N TYR A 156 11.66 4.65 14.14
CA TYR A 156 12.24 5.96 13.86
C TYR A 156 12.84 6.54 15.13
N LYS A 157 13.84 7.34 14.96
CA LYS A 157 14.43 8.06 16.07
C LYS A 157 13.61 9.29 16.46
#